data_c1a331759617cae8ecf641064ce3457c
#
_entry.id   c1a331759617cae8ecf641064ce3457c
#
_cell.length_a   1.000
_cell.length_b   1.000
_cell.length_c   1.000
_cell.angle_alpha   90.00
_cell.angle_beta   90.00
_cell.angle_gamma   90.00
#
_symmetry.space_group_name_H-M   'P 1'
#
loop_
_entity.id
_entity.type
_entity.pdbx_description
1 polymer ?
#
loop_
_entity_poly.entity_id
_entity_poly.type
_entity_poly.pdbx_seq_one_letter_code
_entity_poly.pdbx_strand_id
1 'polypeptide(L)'
;MFSMTTEYALRAAVFLSEWYGEVQTAGRVAEATQTPVRYASRVLQLLVEGGLATSQRGPTGGFALSRAPSEITLLDVVQAIEPLQRIRDCPLGLAEHADQLCPLHRAMDAVAAKTEATLGALTLADVMTQQVVPLGISIRSGKATTFPAQPPKVDVGTNGSANGSASGSSNGSSNGHSNGAG
;
A
#
# COMPACT_ATOMS: atom_id res chain seq x y z
N MET A 1 3.20 4.62 -6.81
CA MET A 1 3.43 3.18 -6.81
C MET A 1 2.70 2.62 -5.60
N PHE A 2 2.06 1.46 -5.70
CA PHE A 2 1.29 0.87 -4.60
C PHE A 2 2.21 0.44 -3.45
N SER A 3 1.68 0.47 -2.23
CA SER A 3 2.38 -0.07 -1.07
C SER A 3 2.55 -1.60 -1.18
N MET A 4 3.50 -2.16 -0.44
CA MET A 4 3.65 -3.63 -0.36
C MET A 4 2.39 -4.31 0.18
N THR A 5 1.65 -3.63 1.05
CA THR A 5 0.38 -4.15 1.58
C THR A 5 -0.66 -4.29 0.48
N THR A 6 -0.80 -3.28 -0.37
CA THR A 6 -1.70 -3.31 -1.54
C THR A 6 -1.28 -4.40 -2.54
N GLU A 7 0.02 -4.54 -2.80
CA GLU A 7 0.55 -5.61 -3.65
C GLU A 7 0.23 -7.01 -3.11
N TYR A 8 0.43 -7.24 -1.81
CA TYR A 8 0.08 -8.51 -1.18
C TYR A 8 -1.43 -8.78 -1.20
N ALA A 9 -2.25 -7.75 -1.04
CA ALA A 9 -3.71 -7.88 -1.12
C ALA A 9 -4.18 -8.25 -2.52
N LEU A 10 -3.63 -7.63 -3.55
CA LEU A 10 -3.92 -7.98 -4.95
C LEU A 10 -3.55 -9.43 -5.25
N ARG A 11 -2.36 -9.88 -4.83
CA ARG A 11 -1.96 -11.29 -4.99
C ARG A 11 -2.89 -12.24 -4.24
N ALA A 12 -3.25 -11.90 -2.99
CA ALA A 12 -4.17 -12.71 -2.19
C ALA A 12 -5.57 -12.79 -2.82
N ALA A 13 -6.09 -11.67 -3.35
CA ALA A 13 -7.38 -11.64 -4.03
C ALA A 13 -7.38 -12.49 -5.31
N VAL A 14 -6.33 -12.40 -6.13
CA VAL A 14 -6.16 -13.24 -7.34
C VAL A 14 -6.08 -14.71 -6.95
N PHE A 15 -5.31 -15.06 -5.92
CA PHE A 15 -5.25 -16.44 -5.43
C PHE A 15 -6.62 -16.96 -4.97
N LEU A 16 -7.35 -16.18 -4.17
CA LEU A 16 -8.71 -16.57 -3.74
C LEU A 16 -9.68 -16.70 -4.92
N SER A 17 -9.44 -15.97 -6.01
CA SER A 17 -10.25 -16.08 -7.24
C SER A 17 -10.09 -17.43 -7.94
N GLU A 18 -8.88 -17.99 -7.94
CA GLU A 18 -8.61 -19.34 -8.48
C GLU A 18 -9.34 -20.44 -7.70
N TRP A 19 -9.64 -20.16 -6.43
CA TRP A 19 -10.30 -21.06 -5.49
C TRP A 19 -11.68 -20.53 -5.08
N TYR A 20 -12.35 -19.81 -5.99
CA TYR A 20 -13.66 -19.24 -5.71
C TYR A 20 -14.66 -20.31 -5.24
N GLY A 21 -15.32 -20.04 -4.13
CA GLY A 21 -16.24 -20.98 -3.47
C GLY A 21 -15.58 -21.93 -2.48
N GLU A 22 -14.25 -21.93 -2.36
CA GLU A 22 -13.52 -22.75 -1.41
C GLU A 22 -12.81 -21.87 -0.35
N VAL A 23 -12.82 -22.36 0.90
CA VAL A 23 -12.12 -21.68 2.01
C VAL A 23 -10.64 -22.02 1.98
N GLN A 24 -9.79 -20.99 2.00
CA GLN A 24 -8.33 -21.10 1.95
C GLN A 24 -7.72 -20.59 3.25
N THR A 25 -6.79 -21.36 3.84
CA THR A 25 -6.08 -20.91 5.05
C THR A 25 -5.10 -19.79 4.75
N ALA A 26 -4.86 -18.90 5.72
CA ALA A 26 -3.87 -17.83 5.57
C ALA A 26 -2.46 -18.36 5.27
N GLY A 27 -2.10 -19.54 5.81
CA GLY A 27 -0.83 -20.21 5.53
C GLY A 27 -0.72 -20.60 4.05
N ARG A 28 -1.78 -21.17 3.48
CA ARG A 28 -1.81 -21.56 2.06
C ARG A 28 -1.74 -20.33 1.14
N VAL A 29 -2.49 -19.28 1.47
CA VAL A 29 -2.40 -18.01 0.73
C VAL A 29 -0.98 -17.45 0.80
N ALA A 30 -0.38 -17.42 1.99
CA ALA A 30 0.97 -16.92 2.20
C ALA A 30 2.02 -17.67 1.36
N GLU A 31 1.97 -19.00 1.37
CA GLU A 31 2.86 -19.86 0.60
C GLU A 31 2.69 -19.61 -0.91
N ALA A 32 1.46 -19.66 -1.38
CA ALA A 32 1.14 -19.51 -2.79
C ALA A 32 1.51 -18.14 -3.35
N THR A 33 1.29 -17.08 -2.59
CA THR A 33 1.55 -15.69 -2.99
C THR A 33 2.96 -15.22 -2.62
N GLN A 34 3.75 -16.06 -1.98
CA GLN A 34 5.08 -15.74 -1.44
C GLN A 34 5.06 -14.50 -0.53
N THR A 35 4.02 -14.42 0.28
CA THR A 35 3.82 -13.34 1.25
C THR A 35 4.15 -13.87 2.64
N PRO A 36 4.89 -13.16 3.51
CA PRO A 36 5.09 -13.58 4.88
C PRO A 36 3.73 -13.79 5.59
N VAL A 37 3.56 -14.91 6.31
CA VAL A 37 2.26 -15.35 6.88
C VAL A 37 1.56 -14.26 7.69
N ARG A 38 2.32 -13.49 8.48
CA ARG A 38 1.75 -12.37 9.27
C ARG A 38 1.13 -11.28 8.38
N TYR A 39 1.72 -11.02 7.21
CA TYR A 39 1.18 -10.04 6.27
C TYR A 39 -0.01 -10.63 5.50
N ALA A 40 0.06 -11.89 5.09
CA ALA A 40 -1.06 -12.58 4.47
C ALA A 40 -2.30 -12.54 5.37
N SER A 41 -2.16 -12.88 6.66
CA SER A 41 -3.26 -12.78 7.62
C SER A 41 -3.82 -11.36 7.73
N ARG A 42 -2.94 -10.34 7.75
CA ARG A 42 -3.38 -8.94 7.84
C ARG A 42 -4.12 -8.49 6.59
N VAL A 43 -3.60 -8.75 5.40
CA VAL A 43 -4.26 -8.33 4.15
C VAL A 43 -5.57 -9.07 3.95
N LEU A 44 -5.65 -10.37 4.31
CA LEU A 44 -6.90 -11.13 4.26
C LEU A 44 -7.96 -10.54 5.18
N GLN A 45 -7.59 -10.07 6.38
CA GLN A 45 -8.51 -9.35 7.26
C GLN A 45 -8.97 -8.02 6.66
N LEU A 46 -8.07 -7.25 6.05
CA LEU A 46 -8.44 -6.01 5.36
C LEU A 46 -9.41 -6.27 4.21
N LEU A 47 -9.22 -7.35 3.45
CA LEU A 47 -10.17 -7.75 2.42
C LEU A 47 -11.55 -8.12 3.01
N VAL A 48 -11.60 -8.73 4.21
CA VAL A 48 -12.86 -9.00 4.92
C VAL A 48 -13.49 -7.71 5.41
N GLU A 49 -12.73 -6.79 6.00
CA GLU A 49 -13.18 -5.47 6.44
C GLU A 49 -13.74 -4.65 5.26
N GLY A 50 -13.11 -4.76 4.07
CA GLY A 50 -13.59 -4.15 2.82
C GLY A 50 -14.74 -4.89 2.14
N GLY A 51 -15.26 -5.99 2.71
CA GLY A 51 -16.39 -6.75 2.16
C GLY A 51 -16.04 -7.57 0.91
N LEU A 52 -14.75 -7.75 0.58
CA LEU A 52 -14.29 -8.51 -0.59
C LEU A 52 -14.04 -9.98 -0.29
N ALA A 53 -13.85 -10.32 0.98
CA ALA A 53 -13.69 -11.68 1.45
C ALA A 53 -14.56 -11.96 2.67
N THR A 54 -14.75 -13.22 2.97
CA THR A 54 -15.37 -13.74 4.20
C THR A 54 -14.35 -14.54 4.98
N SER A 55 -14.50 -14.61 6.30
CA SER A 55 -13.68 -15.45 7.17
C SER A 55 -14.51 -16.49 7.87
N GLN A 56 -14.02 -17.72 7.93
CA GLN A 56 -14.62 -18.83 8.67
C GLN A 56 -13.69 -19.24 9.79
N ARG A 57 -14.23 -19.40 11.01
CA ARG A 57 -13.47 -19.88 12.18
C ARG A 57 -13.48 -21.42 12.26
N GLY A 58 -12.51 -21.99 12.96
CA GLY A 58 -12.44 -23.41 13.27
C GLY A 58 -11.26 -24.14 12.60
N PRO A 59 -11.13 -25.46 12.81
CA PRO A 59 -10.02 -26.27 12.26
C PRO A 59 -9.96 -26.27 10.73
N THR A 60 -11.12 -26.15 10.07
CA THR A 60 -11.27 -26.03 8.62
C THR A 60 -11.50 -24.57 8.18
N GLY A 61 -11.19 -23.62 9.06
CA GLY A 61 -11.42 -22.21 8.83
C GLY A 61 -10.40 -21.60 7.86
N GLY A 62 -10.73 -20.37 7.44
CA GLY A 62 -9.89 -19.60 6.51
C GLY A 62 -10.67 -18.48 5.87
N PHE A 63 -10.33 -18.15 4.64
CA PHE A 63 -10.86 -17.02 3.89
C PHE A 63 -11.35 -17.48 2.51
N ALA A 64 -12.41 -16.87 2.03
CA ALA A 64 -12.95 -17.06 0.68
C ALA A 64 -13.42 -15.71 0.12
N LEU A 65 -13.50 -15.56 -1.21
CA LEU A 65 -14.12 -14.36 -1.78
C LEU A 65 -15.61 -14.28 -1.39
N SER A 66 -16.09 -13.08 -1.14
CA SER A 66 -17.50 -12.82 -0.80
C SER A 66 -18.41 -12.78 -2.03
N ARG A 67 -17.86 -12.49 -3.21
CA ARG A 67 -18.56 -12.33 -4.50
C ARG A 67 -17.77 -13.00 -5.62
N ALA A 68 -18.41 -13.20 -6.78
CA ALA A 68 -17.74 -13.76 -7.94
C ALA A 68 -16.55 -12.92 -8.39
N PRO A 69 -15.45 -13.51 -8.89
CA PRO A 69 -14.29 -12.78 -9.38
C PRO A 69 -14.61 -11.74 -10.45
N SER A 70 -15.66 -11.96 -11.25
CA SER A 70 -16.17 -11.01 -12.26
C SER A 70 -16.87 -9.78 -11.68
N GLU A 71 -17.19 -9.80 -10.38
CA GLU A 71 -17.87 -8.70 -9.67
C GLU A 71 -16.92 -7.89 -8.77
N ILE A 72 -15.64 -8.24 -8.77
CA ILE A 72 -14.61 -7.57 -7.97
C ILE A 72 -13.56 -7.02 -8.93
N THR A 73 -13.41 -5.70 -8.93
CA THR A 73 -12.38 -5.01 -9.71
C THR A 73 -11.06 -4.94 -8.96
N LEU A 74 -9.97 -4.74 -9.68
CA LEU A 74 -8.67 -4.42 -9.03
C LEU A 74 -8.77 -3.14 -8.20
N LEU A 75 -9.61 -2.19 -8.64
CA LEU A 75 -9.85 -0.96 -7.89
C LEU A 75 -10.51 -1.25 -6.53
N ASP A 76 -11.49 -2.15 -6.48
CA ASP A 76 -12.13 -2.54 -5.21
C ASP A 76 -11.09 -3.05 -4.21
N VAL A 77 -10.15 -3.89 -4.67
CA VAL A 77 -9.07 -4.41 -3.82
C VAL A 77 -8.17 -3.29 -3.32
N VAL A 78 -7.76 -2.37 -4.20
CA VAL A 78 -6.92 -1.22 -3.82
C VAL A 78 -7.66 -0.32 -2.83
N GLN A 79 -8.93 0.00 -3.08
CA GLN A 79 -9.74 0.86 -2.22
C GLN A 79 -9.94 0.28 -0.82
N ALA A 80 -10.03 -1.04 -0.69
CA ALA A 80 -10.15 -1.72 0.61
C ALA A 80 -8.87 -1.63 1.46
N ILE A 81 -7.71 -1.43 0.85
CA ILE A 81 -6.41 -1.43 1.53
C ILE A 81 -5.86 -0.02 1.72
N GLU A 82 -5.80 0.72 0.62
CA GLU A 82 -5.19 2.05 0.55
C GLU A 82 -5.97 2.88 -0.49
N PRO A 83 -7.05 3.55 -0.07
CA PRO A 83 -7.91 4.28 -0.99
C PRO A 83 -7.15 5.31 -1.83
N LEU A 84 -7.35 5.27 -3.13
CA LEU A 84 -6.78 6.26 -4.04
C LEU A 84 -7.43 7.62 -3.77
N GLN A 85 -6.59 8.60 -3.44
CA GLN A 85 -7.05 9.96 -3.16
C GLN A 85 -7.07 10.78 -4.44
N ARG A 86 -8.23 11.34 -4.77
CA ARG A 86 -8.40 12.34 -5.84
C ARG A 86 -8.20 13.73 -5.26
N ILE A 87 -7.49 14.57 -5.98
CA ILE A 87 -7.27 15.96 -5.60
C ILE A 87 -8.38 16.80 -6.21
N ARG A 88 -9.38 17.17 -5.41
CA ARG A 88 -10.51 17.99 -5.87
C ARG A 88 -10.34 19.47 -5.56
N ASP A 89 -9.66 19.78 -4.45
CA ASP A 89 -9.41 21.13 -3.97
C ASP A 89 -7.91 21.34 -3.79
N CYS A 90 -7.47 22.59 -3.83
CA CYS A 90 -6.05 22.91 -3.63
C CYS A 90 -5.64 22.58 -2.19
N PRO A 91 -4.70 21.66 -1.94
CA PRO A 91 -4.25 21.30 -0.60
C PRO A 91 -3.61 22.46 0.17
N LEU A 92 -3.19 23.52 -0.53
CA LEU A 92 -2.59 24.72 0.08
C LEU A 92 -3.63 25.76 0.48
N GLY A 93 -4.90 25.58 0.15
CA GLY A 93 -5.96 26.52 0.48
C GLY A 93 -5.82 27.91 -0.14
N LEU A 94 -5.10 28.00 -1.27
CA LEU A 94 -4.88 29.28 -1.95
C LEU A 94 -6.19 29.79 -2.58
N ALA A 95 -6.60 31.00 -2.27
CA ALA A 95 -7.84 31.60 -2.78
C ALA A 95 -7.87 31.67 -4.32
N GLU A 96 -6.71 31.90 -4.95
CA GLU A 96 -6.57 31.93 -6.41
C GLU A 96 -6.80 30.56 -7.08
N HIS A 97 -6.82 29.49 -6.29
CA HIS A 97 -7.07 28.11 -6.75
C HIS A 97 -8.43 27.56 -6.29
N ALA A 98 -9.32 28.40 -5.78
CA ALA A 98 -10.62 27.99 -5.25
C ALA A 98 -11.50 27.33 -6.32
N ASP A 99 -11.47 27.88 -7.55
CA ASP A 99 -12.31 27.40 -8.67
C ASP A 99 -11.57 26.42 -9.58
N GLN A 100 -10.25 26.35 -9.53
CA GLN A 100 -9.44 25.49 -10.40
C GLN A 100 -8.15 25.03 -9.71
N LEU A 101 -7.86 23.75 -9.82
CA LEU A 101 -6.56 23.22 -9.41
C LEU A 101 -5.43 23.90 -10.21
N CYS A 102 -4.34 24.22 -9.55
CA CYS A 102 -3.12 24.67 -10.23
C CYS A 102 -2.59 23.58 -11.19
N PRO A 103 -1.74 23.92 -12.15
CA PRO A 103 -1.22 22.97 -13.13
C PRO A 103 -0.59 21.72 -12.50
N LEU A 104 0.10 21.85 -11.37
CA LEU A 104 0.72 20.73 -10.65
C LEU A 104 -0.35 19.76 -10.10
N HIS A 105 -1.29 20.27 -9.29
CA HIS A 105 -2.30 19.42 -8.67
C HIS A 105 -3.27 18.83 -9.71
N ARG A 106 -3.54 19.55 -10.79
CA ARG A 106 -4.30 19.02 -11.92
C ARG A 106 -3.58 17.86 -12.62
N ALA A 107 -2.27 17.96 -12.83
CA ALA A 107 -1.48 16.86 -13.39
C ALA A 107 -1.45 15.65 -12.47
N MET A 108 -1.28 15.85 -11.16
CA MET A 108 -1.31 14.79 -10.15
C MET A 108 -2.68 14.09 -10.10
N ASP A 109 -3.77 14.88 -10.09
CA ASP A 109 -5.12 14.32 -10.11
C ASP A 109 -5.43 13.56 -11.41
N ALA A 110 -4.92 14.01 -12.55
CA ALA A 110 -5.08 13.30 -13.82
C ALA A 110 -4.42 11.91 -13.80
N VAL A 111 -3.26 11.77 -13.15
CA VAL A 111 -2.61 10.46 -12.95
C VAL A 111 -3.46 9.57 -12.04
N ALA A 112 -3.96 10.09 -10.91
CA ALA A 112 -4.83 9.36 -10.00
C ALA A 112 -6.12 8.91 -10.71
N ALA A 113 -6.75 9.80 -11.48
CA ALA A 113 -7.93 9.50 -12.29
C ALA A 113 -7.70 8.37 -13.29
N LYS A 114 -6.56 8.41 -13.98
CA LYS A 114 -6.21 7.36 -14.95
C LYS A 114 -5.96 6.02 -14.27
N THR A 115 -5.30 6.02 -13.13
CA THR A 115 -5.07 4.82 -12.32
C THR A 115 -6.40 4.21 -11.88
N GLU A 116 -7.29 5.04 -11.31
CA GLU A 116 -8.64 4.65 -10.88
C GLU A 116 -9.44 4.02 -12.04
N ALA A 117 -9.48 4.70 -13.20
CA ALA A 117 -10.17 4.19 -14.37
C ALA A 117 -9.59 2.87 -14.89
N THR A 118 -8.26 2.74 -14.91
CA THR A 118 -7.59 1.52 -15.39
C THR A 118 -7.88 0.33 -14.48
N LEU A 119 -7.77 0.51 -13.16
CA LEU A 119 -8.01 -0.55 -12.18
C LEU A 119 -9.50 -0.90 -12.08
N GLY A 120 -10.39 0.08 -12.25
CA GLY A 120 -11.83 -0.13 -12.24
C GLY A 120 -12.37 -0.84 -13.49
N ALA A 121 -11.62 -0.80 -14.59
CA ALA A 121 -11.98 -1.51 -15.83
C ALA A 121 -11.56 -2.99 -15.83
N LEU A 122 -10.76 -3.45 -14.86
CA LEU A 122 -10.25 -4.82 -14.79
C LEU A 122 -10.83 -5.53 -13.57
N THR A 123 -11.50 -6.66 -13.81
CA THR A 123 -11.97 -7.56 -12.74
C THR A 123 -10.90 -8.59 -12.38
N LEU A 124 -11.07 -9.26 -11.24
CA LEU A 124 -10.23 -10.40 -10.89
C LEU A 124 -10.34 -11.53 -11.93
N ALA A 125 -11.54 -11.72 -12.51
CA ALA A 125 -11.74 -12.69 -13.59
C ALA A 125 -10.95 -12.34 -14.85
N ASP A 126 -10.87 -11.07 -15.21
CA ASP A 126 -10.08 -10.61 -16.37
C ASP A 126 -8.60 -10.89 -16.18
N VAL A 127 -8.06 -10.66 -14.99
CA VAL A 127 -6.66 -10.96 -14.67
C VAL A 127 -6.36 -12.44 -14.80
N MET A 128 -7.29 -13.30 -14.39
CA MET A 128 -7.13 -14.76 -14.51
C MET A 128 -7.19 -15.25 -15.96
N THR A 129 -7.96 -14.57 -16.81
CA THR A 129 -8.11 -14.96 -18.21
C THR A 129 -7.01 -14.42 -19.12
N GLN A 130 -6.42 -13.28 -18.77
CA GLN A 130 -5.28 -12.68 -19.46
C GLN A 130 -3.98 -13.42 -19.17
N GLN A 131 -3.90 -14.71 -19.54
CA GLN A 131 -2.69 -15.52 -19.41
C GLN A 131 -1.60 -15.08 -20.39
N VAL A 132 -1.14 -13.84 -20.33
CA VAL A 132 -0.01 -13.38 -21.18
C VAL A 132 1.32 -13.74 -20.53
N VAL A 133 1.39 -13.83 -19.22
CA VAL A 133 2.51 -14.42 -18.47
C VAL A 133 1.91 -14.97 -17.18
N PRO A 134 2.20 -16.21 -16.77
CA PRO A 134 1.82 -16.66 -15.42
C PRO A 134 2.39 -15.63 -14.43
N LEU A 135 1.56 -15.08 -13.56
CA LEU A 135 2.01 -14.22 -12.44
C LEU A 135 2.94 -14.98 -11.47
N GLY A 136 3.52 -16.09 -11.91
CA GLY A 136 4.30 -17.01 -11.09
C GLY A 136 3.44 -17.73 -10.03
N ILE A 137 2.13 -17.54 -10.05
CA ILE A 137 1.15 -18.12 -9.14
C ILE A 137 0.48 -19.33 -9.83
N SER A 138 1.25 -20.13 -10.56
CA SER A 138 0.73 -21.38 -11.15
C SER A 138 0.73 -22.47 -10.09
N ILE A 139 -0.37 -22.54 -9.32
CA ILE A 139 -0.52 -23.50 -8.22
C ILE A 139 -1.05 -24.85 -8.69
N ARG A 140 -1.48 -24.94 -9.93
CA ARG A 140 -1.97 -26.19 -10.52
C ARG A 140 -0.90 -27.17 -10.97
N SER A 141 0.36 -26.74 -10.98
CA SER A 141 1.49 -27.60 -11.37
C SER A 141 2.63 -27.41 -10.36
N GLY A 142 2.76 -28.32 -9.42
CA GLY A 142 3.70 -28.39 -8.29
C GLY A 142 5.18 -28.02 -8.50
N LYS A 143 5.48 -26.94 -9.21
CA LYS A 143 6.79 -26.34 -9.31
C LYS A 143 6.69 -24.86 -8.92
N ALA A 144 7.15 -24.54 -7.73
CA ALA A 144 7.33 -23.19 -7.24
C ALA A 144 8.27 -22.43 -8.19
N THR A 145 7.77 -21.39 -8.83
CA THR A 145 8.61 -20.43 -9.54
C THR A 145 9.10 -19.41 -8.51
N THR A 146 10.41 -19.36 -8.30
CA THR A 146 11.04 -18.54 -7.28
C THR A 146 10.96 -17.06 -7.67
N PHE A 147 10.09 -16.32 -7.02
CA PHE A 147 10.19 -14.85 -7.00
C PHE A 147 11.31 -14.44 -6.04
N PRO A 148 12.06 -13.37 -6.31
CA PRO A 148 13.05 -12.87 -5.36
C PRO A 148 12.37 -12.52 -4.05
N ALA A 149 12.82 -13.12 -2.97
CA ALA A 149 12.18 -13.12 -1.64
C ALA A 149 12.17 -11.74 -0.94
N GLN A 150 12.82 -10.72 -1.49
CA GLN A 150 12.83 -9.35 -0.96
C GLN A 150 12.98 -8.33 -2.08
N PRO A 151 12.22 -7.21 -2.03
CA PRO A 151 12.57 -6.04 -2.80
C PRO A 151 13.96 -5.56 -2.36
N PRO A 152 14.76 -4.97 -3.28
CA PRO A 152 16.06 -4.41 -2.90
C PRO A 152 15.83 -3.41 -1.75
N LYS A 153 16.65 -3.52 -0.71
CA LYS A 153 16.67 -2.54 0.37
C LYS A 153 16.97 -1.19 -0.27
N VAL A 154 15.99 -0.31 -0.27
CA VAL A 154 16.23 1.10 -0.59
C VAL A 154 17.00 1.63 0.62
N ASP A 155 18.30 1.83 0.47
CA ASP A 155 19.08 2.60 1.42
C ASP A 155 18.49 4.01 1.45
N VAL A 156 17.65 4.26 2.43
CA VAL A 156 17.27 5.62 2.80
C VAL A 156 18.53 6.22 3.42
N GLY A 157 19.33 6.87 2.58
CA GLY A 157 20.48 7.61 3.02
C GLY A 157 20.04 8.58 4.12
N THR A 158 20.47 8.28 5.34
CA THR A 158 20.37 9.20 6.46
C THR A 158 21.23 10.41 6.09
N ASN A 159 20.57 11.48 5.65
CA ASN A 159 21.20 12.78 5.58
C ASN A 159 21.64 13.15 6.99
N GLY A 160 22.90 12.84 7.30
CA GLY A 160 23.57 13.27 8.50
C GLY A 160 23.61 14.76 8.53
N SER A 161 22.80 15.38 9.36
CA SER A 161 22.91 16.75 9.76
C SER A 161 24.21 16.90 10.53
N ALA A 162 25.26 17.32 9.85
CA ALA A 162 26.51 17.75 10.44
C ALA A 162 26.30 19.10 11.12
N ASN A 163 25.86 19.08 12.37
CA ASN A 163 25.91 20.26 13.22
C ASN A 163 27.32 20.36 13.77
N GLY A 164 28.13 21.20 13.12
CA GLY A 164 29.47 21.53 13.54
C GLY A 164 29.47 22.31 14.87
N SER A 165 29.92 21.67 15.91
CA SER A 165 30.28 22.29 17.17
C SER A 165 31.58 23.10 16.96
N ALA A 166 31.48 24.41 16.86
CA ALA A 166 32.58 25.30 17.02
C ALA A 166 32.77 25.61 18.51
N SER A 167 33.77 24.99 19.11
CA SER A 167 34.35 25.40 20.38
C SER A 167 35.18 26.68 20.18
N GLY A 168 34.83 27.74 20.85
CA GLY A 168 35.57 29.01 20.87
C GLY A 168 35.68 29.58 22.27
N SER A 169 36.87 29.50 22.76
CA SER A 169 37.55 29.84 24.01
C SER A 169 37.19 31.22 24.59
N SER A 170 37.10 31.26 25.90
CA SER A 170 37.59 32.21 26.91
C SER A 170 37.90 33.64 26.52
N ASN A 171 37.35 34.59 27.21
CA ASN A 171 38.04 35.59 28.03
C ASN A 171 37.01 36.44 28.78
N GLY A 172 37.02 36.56 30.00
CA GLY A 172 37.39 37.22 31.16
C GLY A 172 37.26 38.73 31.08
N SER A 173 36.58 39.37 31.96
CA SER A 173 36.96 40.45 32.82
C SER A 173 35.73 41.15 33.46
N SER A 174 35.66 41.03 34.75
CA SER A 174 35.29 41.96 35.80
C SER A 174 34.91 43.39 35.45
N ASN A 175 33.87 43.87 36.09
CA ASN A 175 33.62 45.09 36.86
C ASN A 175 32.10 45.38 36.79
N GLY A 176 31.35 45.53 37.87
CA GLY A 176 31.54 46.30 39.08
C GLY A 176 30.63 47.51 39.01
N HIS A 177 29.89 47.73 40.09
CA HIS A 177 29.08 48.92 40.46
C HIS A 177 27.60 48.88 40.04
N SER A 178 26.70 48.65 41.01
CA SER A 178 26.20 49.49 42.09
C SER A 178 25.10 50.49 41.71
N ASN A 179 23.98 50.38 42.47
CA ASN A 179 22.99 51.42 42.84
C ASN A 179 22.03 51.89 41.72
N GLY A 180 20.77 51.98 42.03
CA GLY A 180 20.02 52.67 43.01
C GLY A 180 18.56 52.76 42.57
N ALA A 181 17.77 52.68 43.51
CA ALA A 181 16.42 53.07 43.76
C ALA A 181 15.75 54.09 42.83
N GLY A 182 14.49 53.94 42.66
CA GLY A 182 13.52 54.83 42.10
C GLY A 182 12.21 54.09 41.80
#